data_3accbb46a937bf74b62f5d8b2a8cde63
#
_entry.id   3accbb46a937bf74b62f5d8b2a8cde63
#
_cell.length_a   1.000
_cell.length_b   1.000
_cell.length_c   1.000
_cell.angle_alpha   90.00
_cell.angle_beta   90.00
_cell.angle_gamma   90.00
#
_symmetry.space_group_name_H-M   'P 1'
#
loop_
_entity.id
_entity.type
_entity.pdbx_description
1 polymer ?
#
loop_
_entity_poly.entity_id
_entity_poly.type
_entity_poly.pdbx_seq_one_letter_code
_entity_poly.pdbx_strand_id
1 'polypeptide(L)'
;MCPNPLGQGVQTHRTFCDVLTGREPADGILVDIPPHVGPARISFDLHNRHMYSEELIKSNRAYRRYTATVGVLTMDNTLLSRAVVQNEFRAAGDLVDRIGGGAGPGGVKAVAPTGTEPISIEIPEGEERVTILGEKLIVERLDGVDNFQLPGQPVAIVSNVMLEYRPAPPKRTPTPARRR
;
A
#
# COMPACT_ATOMS: atom_id res chain seq x y z
N MET A 1 -2.47 -3.31 9.77
CA MET A 1 -1.08 -3.45 10.29
C MET A 1 -0.11 -3.43 9.10
N CYS A 2 0.91 -2.59 9.11
CA CYS A 2 1.90 -2.47 8.03
C CYS A 2 3.10 -3.39 8.31
N PRO A 3 3.42 -4.36 7.43
CA PRO A 3 4.55 -5.26 7.65
C PRO A 3 5.90 -4.59 7.40
N ASN A 4 5.96 -3.57 6.55
CA ASN A 4 7.19 -2.87 6.21
C ASN A 4 6.97 -1.33 6.19
N PRO A 5 6.92 -0.68 7.37
CA PRO A 5 6.71 0.75 7.47
C PRO A 5 7.91 1.53 6.91
N LEU A 6 7.64 2.47 6.01
CA LEU A 6 8.65 3.36 5.45
C LEU A 6 8.87 4.60 6.31
N GLY A 7 7.85 5.02 7.07
CA GLY A 7 7.89 6.20 7.90
C GLY A 7 6.92 7.29 7.45
N GLN A 8 7.13 8.48 7.99
CA GLN A 8 6.28 9.63 7.74
C GLN A 8 6.90 10.54 6.68
N GLY A 9 6.06 11.02 5.78
CA GLY A 9 6.45 12.01 4.78
C GLY A 9 6.84 13.35 5.40
N VAL A 10 7.88 13.97 4.86
CA VAL A 10 8.42 15.23 5.38
C VAL A 10 7.46 16.40 5.17
N GLN A 11 6.76 16.43 4.04
CA GLN A 11 5.86 17.52 3.68
C GLN A 11 4.39 17.21 4.01
N THR A 12 3.94 16.01 3.66
CA THR A 12 2.52 15.63 3.81
C THR A 12 2.18 15.11 5.19
N HIS A 13 3.18 14.73 6.00
CA HIS A 13 3.01 14.06 7.29
C HIS A 13 2.21 12.74 7.22
N ARG A 14 2.00 12.21 6.02
CA ARG A 14 1.35 10.92 5.80
C ARG A 14 2.28 9.79 6.21
N THR A 15 1.71 8.72 6.74
CA THR A 15 2.42 7.47 6.97
C THR A 15 2.39 6.62 5.70
N PHE A 16 3.56 6.15 5.28
CA PHE A 16 3.74 5.32 4.11
C PHE A 16 4.14 3.90 4.48
N CYS A 17 3.58 2.93 3.79
CA CYS A 17 3.83 1.50 3.98
C CYS A 17 4.18 0.85 2.66
N ASP A 18 5.28 0.09 2.61
CA ASP A 18 5.59 -0.76 1.46
C ASP A 18 4.58 -1.90 1.33
N VAL A 19 4.12 -2.15 0.12
CA VAL A 19 3.33 -3.32 -0.24
C VAL A 19 4.28 -4.38 -0.76
N LEU A 20 4.37 -5.49 -0.05
CA LEU A 20 5.21 -6.61 -0.42
C LEU A 20 4.43 -7.61 -1.27
N THR A 21 5.13 -8.27 -2.19
CA THR A 21 4.62 -9.49 -2.82
C THR A 21 4.61 -10.62 -1.79
N GLY A 22 3.63 -11.50 -1.86
CA GLY A 22 3.53 -12.63 -0.94
C GLY A 22 2.75 -13.79 -1.55
N ARG A 23 2.73 -14.91 -0.84
CA ARG A 23 1.95 -16.10 -1.21
C ARG A 23 0.69 -16.23 -0.37
N GLU A 24 0.75 -15.70 0.84
CA GLU A 24 -0.33 -15.80 1.81
C GLU A 24 -0.90 -14.41 2.12
N PRO A 25 -2.19 -14.29 2.40
CA PRO A 25 -2.80 -13.02 2.79
C PRO A 25 -2.09 -12.34 3.96
N ALA A 26 -1.50 -13.11 4.88
CA ALA A 26 -0.77 -12.58 6.03
C ALA A 26 0.52 -11.83 5.68
N ASP A 27 1.05 -12.00 4.47
CA ASP A 27 2.26 -11.31 4.01
C ASP A 27 2.01 -9.84 3.64
N GLY A 28 0.74 -9.45 3.43
CA GLY A 28 0.35 -8.11 3.01
C GLY A 28 0.06 -7.13 4.15
N ILE A 29 -0.45 -5.97 3.79
CA ILE A 29 -0.92 -4.96 4.74
C ILE A 29 -2.29 -5.40 5.26
N LEU A 30 -2.37 -5.78 6.53
CA LEU A 30 -3.60 -6.24 7.17
C LEU A 30 -4.45 -5.05 7.62
N VAL A 31 -5.73 -5.08 7.26
CA VAL A 31 -6.73 -4.10 7.66
C VAL A 31 -7.84 -4.83 8.42
N ASP A 32 -7.94 -4.58 9.71
CA ASP A 32 -9.01 -5.12 10.57
C ASP A 32 -10.30 -4.33 10.33
N ILE A 33 -11.41 -5.05 10.20
CA ILE A 33 -12.73 -4.48 10.00
C ILE A 33 -13.55 -4.77 11.25
N PRO A 34 -13.97 -3.73 11.99
CA PRO A 34 -14.83 -3.93 13.16
C PRO A 34 -16.16 -4.58 12.80
N PRO A 35 -16.86 -5.20 13.76
CA PRO A 35 -18.19 -5.76 13.53
C PRO A 35 -19.14 -4.75 12.88
N HIS A 36 -19.69 -5.11 11.72
CA HIS A 36 -20.46 -4.21 10.89
C HIS A 36 -21.71 -4.90 10.31
N VAL A 37 -22.62 -4.10 9.78
CA VAL A 37 -23.84 -4.53 9.09
C VAL A 37 -23.81 -3.98 7.68
N GLY A 38 -24.05 -4.85 6.70
CA GLY A 38 -23.92 -4.55 5.29
C GLY A 38 -22.45 -4.45 4.85
N PRO A 39 -22.18 -4.03 3.62
CA PRO A 39 -20.82 -3.91 3.12
C PRO A 39 -20.03 -2.81 3.85
N ALA A 40 -18.74 -3.02 4.01
CA ALA A 40 -17.77 -1.99 4.38
C ALA A 40 -17.04 -1.48 3.13
N ARG A 41 -16.32 -0.37 3.25
CA ARG A 41 -15.51 0.19 2.17
C ARG A 41 -14.12 0.53 2.68
N ILE A 42 -13.10 0.00 2.03
CA ILE A 42 -11.71 0.41 2.22
C ILE A 42 -11.31 1.39 1.13
N SER A 43 -10.63 2.47 1.50
CA SER A 43 -10.00 3.38 0.55
C SER A 43 -8.56 3.66 0.95
N PHE A 44 -7.69 3.87 -0.03
CA PHE A 44 -6.29 4.19 0.17
C PHE A 44 -5.69 4.85 -1.08
N ASP A 45 -4.59 5.56 -0.90
CA ASP A 45 -3.78 6.06 -2.01
C ASP A 45 -2.68 5.04 -2.32
N LEU A 46 -2.65 4.57 -3.57
CA LEU A 46 -1.63 3.67 -4.10
C LEU A 46 -0.59 4.47 -4.87
N HIS A 47 0.69 4.23 -4.57
CA HIS A 47 1.83 4.91 -5.18
C HIS A 47 2.81 3.91 -5.73
N ASN A 48 3.54 4.31 -6.78
CA ASN A 48 4.74 3.61 -7.20
C ASN A 48 5.90 3.90 -6.25
N ARG A 49 6.78 2.93 -6.12
CA ARG A 49 7.96 2.96 -5.26
C ARG A 49 9.17 3.38 -6.08
N HIS A 50 9.67 4.58 -5.85
CA HIS A 50 10.86 5.11 -6.52
C HIS A 50 12.06 5.09 -5.57
N MET A 51 13.22 4.68 -6.09
CA MET A 51 14.51 4.84 -5.42
C MET A 51 15.14 6.15 -5.90
N TYR A 52 14.99 7.20 -5.11
CA TYR A 52 15.54 8.51 -5.42
C TYR A 52 17.07 8.50 -5.35
N SER A 53 17.73 9.04 -6.36
CA SER A 53 19.17 9.20 -6.41
C SER A 53 19.53 10.53 -7.09
N GLU A 54 20.20 11.41 -6.33
CA GLU A 54 20.66 12.69 -6.88
C GLU A 54 21.66 12.52 -8.02
N GLU A 55 22.50 11.50 -7.95
CA GLU A 55 23.49 11.20 -9.00
C GLU A 55 22.80 10.88 -10.33
N LEU A 56 21.74 10.04 -10.30
CA LEU A 56 20.98 9.71 -11.51
C LEU A 56 20.27 10.93 -12.10
N ILE A 57 19.77 11.83 -11.25
CA ILE A 57 19.15 13.08 -11.70
C ILE A 57 20.18 13.99 -12.36
N LYS A 58 21.33 14.23 -11.71
CA LYS A 58 22.41 15.05 -12.25
C LYS A 58 22.97 14.51 -13.57
N SER A 59 23.03 13.19 -13.73
CA SER A 59 23.48 12.52 -14.94
C SER A 59 22.40 12.32 -16.02
N ASN A 60 21.19 12.85 -15.81
CA ASN A 60 20.03 12.70 -16.69
C ASN A 60 19.65 11.22 -16.99
N ARG A 61 19.85 10.34 -16.00
CA ARG A 61 19.60 8.89 -16.07
C ARG A 61 18.51 8.41 -15.12
N ALA A 62 17.76 9.36 -14.52
CA ALA A 62 16.76 9.06 -13.51
C ALA A 62 15.41 8.59 -14.07
N TYR A 63 15.18 8.70 -15.36
CA TYR A 63 13.90 8.31 -15.97
C TYR A 63 13.50 6.88 -15.63
N ARG A 64 12.26 6.72 -15.20
CA ARG A 64 11.62 5.43 -14.93
C ARG A 64 10.15 5.53 -15.28
N ARG A 65 9.61 4.46 -15.84
CA ARG A 65 8.17 4.24 -15.92
C ARG A 65 7.82 3.04 -15.06
N TYR A 66 6.89 3.26 -14.15
CA TYR A 66 6.47 2.26 -13.19
C TYR A 66 5.05 1.78 -13.49
N THR A 67 4.83 0.47 -13.34
CA THR A 67 3.50 -0.13 -13.32
C THR A 67 3.46 -1.14 -12.20
N ALA A 68 2.79 -0.80 -11.10
CA ALA A 68 2.59 -1.68 -9.96
C ALA A 68 1.17 -2.21 -9.91
N THR A 69 1.02 -3.49 -9.60
CA THR A 69 -0.27 -4.16 -9.42
C THR A 69 -0.34 -4.73 -8.01
N VAL A 70 -1.44 -4.47 -7.33
CA VAL A 70 -1.74 -5.01 -6.01
C VAL A 70 -3.12 -5.64 -6.01
N GLY A 71 -3.33 -6.68 -5.18
CA GLY A 71 -4.62 -7.28 -4.92
C GLY A 71 -5.13 -6.90 -3.52
N VAL A 72 -6.44 -6.77 -3.38
CA VAL A 72 -7.12 -6.76 -2.08
C VAL A 72 -7.84 -8.08 -1.94
N LEU A 73 -7.48 -8.84 -0.91
CA LEU A 73 -7.95 -10.20 -0.68
C LEU A 73 -8.54 -10.35 0.73
N THR A 74 -9.44 -11.31 0.86
CA THR A 74 -9.88 -11.83 2.17
C THR A 74 -8.81 -12.73 2.78
N MET A 75 -8.97 -13.12 4.03
CA MET A 75 -7.99 -14.00 4.71
C MET A 75 -8.04 -15.45 4.25
N ASP A 76 -9.06 -15.86 3.51
CA ASP A 76 -9.15 -17.17 2.84
C ASP A 76 -8.59 -17.14 1.40
N ASN A 77 -7.86 -16.07 1.05
CA ASN A 77 -7.22 -15.87 -0.25
C ASN A 77 -8.18 -15.59 -1.41
N THR A 78 -9.41 -15.16 -1.13
CA THR A 78 -10.35 -14.72 -2.17
C THR A 78 -10.00 -13.30 -2.61
N LEU A 79 -9.78 -13.12 -3.92
CA LEU A 79 -9.50 -11.80 -4.50
C LEU A 79 -10.78 -10.98 -4.58
N LEU A 80 -10.83 -9.86 -3.87
CA LEU A 80 -11.93 -8.90 -3.94
C LEU A 80 -11.77 -7.92 -5.12
N SER A 81 -10.55 -7.41 -5.31
CA SER A 81 -10.25 -6.48 -6.40
C SER A 81 -8.75 -6.39 -6.67
N ARG A 82 -8.40 -5.93 -7.87
CA ARG A 82 -7.04 -5.50 -8.23
C ARG A 82 -7.00 -4.00 -8.41
N ALA A 83 -5.86 -3.42 -8.04
CA ALA A 83 -5.56 -2.02 -8.28
C ALA A 83 -4.20 -1.90 -8.98
N VAL A 84 -4.11 -0.92 -9.90
CA VAL A 84 -2.89 -0.65 -10.66
C VAL A 84 -2.56 0.83 -10.54
N VAL A 85 -1.31 1.13 -10.26
CA VAL A 85 -0.76 2.49 -10.38
C VAL A 85 0.32 2.51 -11.43
N GLN A 86 0.22 3.45 -12.37
CA GLN A 86 1.20 3.66 -13.43
C GLN A 86 1.56 5.13 -13.49
N ASN A 87 2.86 5.43 -13.49
CA ASN A 87 3.35 6.78 -13.72
C ASN A 87 4.80 6.78 -14.22
N GLU A 88 5.21 7.93 -14.70
CA GLU A 88 6.60 8.19 -15.08
C GLU A 88 7.27 9.08 -14.04
N PHE A 89 8.51 8.75 -13.69
CA PHE A 89 9.39 9.60 -12.91
C PHE A 89 10.45 10.20 -13.82
N ARG A 90 10.57 11.53 -13.84
CA ARG A 90 11.55 12.28 -14.65
C ARG A 90 12.44 13.15 -13.79
N ALA A 91 11.89 13.74 -12.74
CA ALA A 91 12.58 14.68 -11.88
C ALA A 91 12.03 14.65 -10.44
N ALA A 92 12.70 15.31 -9.52
CA ALA A 92 12.30 15.38 -8.10
C ALA A 92 10.88 15.91 -7.87
N GLY A 93 10.36 16.76 -8.79
CA GLY A 93 8.99 17.25 -8.74
C GLY A 93 7.90 16.19 -8.94
N ASP A 94 8.25 15.01 -9.46
CA ASP A 94 7.33 13.89 -9.65
C ASP A 94 7.13 13.06 -8.36
N LEU A 95 7.91 13.34 -7.31
CA LEU A 95 7.73 12.71 -6.00
C LEU A 95 6.48 13.24 -5.32
N VAL A 96 5.70 12.34 -4.72
CA VAL A 96 4.56 12.70 -3.85
C VAL A 96 5.07 13.33 -2.56
N ASP A 97 6.12 12.74 -2.00
CA ASP A 97 6.79 13.20 -0.77
C ASP A 97 8.20 12.61 -0.67
N ARG A 98 8.96 13.10 0.28
CA ARG A 98 10.22 12.47 0.73
C ARG A 98 9.97 11.82 2.06
N ILE A 99 10.35 10.55 2.18
CA ILE A 99 10.33 9.83 3.44
C ILE A 99 11.73 9.96 4.04
N GLY A 100 11.83 10.32 5.31
CA GLY A 100 13.09 10.50 5.98
C GLY A 100 14.03 9.32 5.77
N GLY A 101 15.18 9.55 5.14
CA GLY A 101 16.22 8.56 4.86
C GLY A 101 17.59 9.20 5.03
N GLY A 102 18.58 8.39 5.44
CA GLY A 102 19.93 8.85 5.68
C GLY A 102 20.73 9.12 4.41
N ALA A 103 21.67 10.06 4.47
CA ALA A 103 22.74 10.17 3.50
C ALA A 103 23.79 9.09 3.77
N GLY A 104 24.01 8.19 2.80
CA GLY A 104 25.09 7.22 2.82
C GLY A 104 26.27 7.64 1.93
N PRO A 105 27.41 6.93 1.96
CA PRO A 105 28.49 7.13 1.01
C PRO A 105 27.93 6.90 -0.42
N GLY A 106 28.04 7.91 -1.30
CA GLY A 106 27.44 7.90 -2.64
C GLY A 106 26.17 8.74 -2.80
N GLY A 107 25.85 9.62 -1.82
CA GLY A 107 24.72 10.56 -1.86
C GLY A 107 23.44 10.03 -1.23
N VAL A 108 22.40 10.87 -1.25
CA VAL A 108 21.10 10.53 -0.70
C VAL A 108 20.44 9.47 -1.58
N LYS A 109 20.24 8.29 -1.01
CA LYS A 109 19.36 7.25 -1.57
C LYS A 109 18.18 7.11 -0.63
N ALA A 110 17.00 7.42 -1.10
CA ALA A 110 15.78 7.32 -0.33
C ALA A 110 14.68 6.66 -1.15
N VAL A 111 13.89 5.82 -0.49
CA VAL A 111 12.63 5.36 -1.05
C VAL A 111 11.64 6.52 -0.97
N ALA A 112 10.96 6.79 -2.08
CA ALA A 112 9.98 7.84 -2.16
C ALA A 112 8.77 7.40 -2.99
N PRO A 113 7.54 7.77 -2.57
CA PRO A 113 6.35 7.53 -3.37
C PRO A 113 6.31 8.46 -4.59
N THR A 114 5.95 7.91 -5.74
CA THR A 114 5.72 8.67 -6.98
C THR A 114 4.44 8.22 -7.65
N GLY A 115 3.68 9.16 -8.22
CA GLY A 115 2.33 8.90 -8.71
C GLY A 115 1.35 8.63 -7.57
N THR A 116 0.07 8.80 -7.84
CA THR A 116 -1.01 8.51 -6.88
C THR A 116 -2.23 8.02 -7.63
N GLU A 117 -2.71 6.86 -7.24
CA GLU A 117 -3.99 6.32 -7.69
C GLU A 117 -4.89 6.13 -6.45
N PRO A 118 -5.97 6.90 -6.31
CA PRO A 118 -6.94 6.70 -5.24
C PRO A 118 -7.77 5.46 -5.51
N ILE A 119 -7.74 4.52 -4.58
CA ILE A 119 -8.43 3.23 -4.66
C ILE A 119 -9.58 3.21 -3.66
N SER A 120 -10.72 2.66 -4.09
CA SER A 120 -11.88 2.44 -3.22
C SER A 120 -12.50 1.09 -3.56
N ILE A 121 -12.62 0.21 -2.57
CA ILE A 121 -13.06 -1.18 -2.74
C ILE A 121 -14.14 -1.49 -1.72
N GLU A 122 -15.24 -2.09 -2.19
CA GLU A 122 -16.29 -2.62 -1.32
C GLU A 122 -15.88 -3.99 -0.78
N ILE A 123 -16.09 -4.16 0.53
CA ILE A 123 -15.81 -5.39 1.27
C ILE A 123 -17.13 -6.01 1.68
N PRO A 124 -17.38 -7.30 1.37
CA PRO A 124 -18.59 -7.99 1.74
C PRO A 124 -18.87 -7.97 3.24
N GLU A 125 -20.15 -8.01 3.62
CA GLU A 125 -20.56 -8.19 5.01
C GLU A 125 -20.01 -9.50 5.57
N GLY A 126 -19.53 -9.46 6.80
CA GLY A 126 -18.99 -10.63 7.51
C GLY A 126 -17.47 -10.79 7.44
N GLU A 127 -16.80 -10.03 6.59
CA GLU A 127 -15.33 -10.00 6.58
C GLU A 127 -14.81 -9.22 7.78
N GLU A 128 -13.97 -9.87 8.59
CA GLU A 128 -13.35 -9.26 9.78
C GLU A 128 -11.98 -8.66 9.49
N ARG A 129 -11.36 -9.07 8.37
CA ARG A 129 -10.02 -8.63 7.98
C ARG A 129 -9.82 -8.83 6.48
N VAL A 130 -9.13 -7.88 5.87
CA VAL A 130 -8.63 -7.97 4.48
C VAL A 130 -7.15 -7.64 4.42
N THR A 131 -6.52 -7.98 3.32
CA THR A 131 -5.11 -7.69 3.07
C THR A 131 -4.93 -6.93 1.75
N ILE A 132 -3.96 -6.01 1.72
CA ILE A 132 -3.44 -5.41 0.49
C ILE A 132 -2.12 -6.10 0.21
N LEU A 133 -2.07 -6.90 -0.84
CA LEU A 133 -0.93 -7.75 -1.20
C LEU A 133 -0.39 -7.37 -2.57
N GLY A 134 0.93 -7.26 -2.69
CA GLY A 134 1.60 -6.97 -3.95
C GLY A 134 1.56 -8.16 -4.90
N GLU A 135 1.31 -7.91 -6.18
CA GLU A 135 1.39 -8.92 -7.23
C GLU A 135 2.67 -8.77 -8.03
N LYS A 136 2.91 -7.58 -8.59
CA LYS A 136 4.10 -7.32 -9.40
C LYS A 136 4.40 -5.82 -9.54
N LEU A 137 5.65 -5.52 -9.86
CA LEU A 137 6.11 -4.21 -10.31
C LEU A 137 6.91 -4.39 -11.61
N ILE A 138 6.57 -3.59 -12.61
CA ILE A 138 7.33 -3.44 -13.85
C ILE A 138 7.99 -2.08 -13.81
N VAL A 139 9.31 -2.04 -14.05
CA VAL A 139 10.10 -0.81 -14.12
C VAL A 139 10.76 -0.74 -15.48
N GLU A 140 10.32 0.21 -16.30
CA GLU A 140 10.91 0.50 -17.60
C GLU A 140 11.92 1.64 -17.44
N ARG A 141 13.12 1.41 -17.93
CA ARG A 141 14.21 2.38 -18.01
C ARG A 141 14.57 2.65 -19.47
N LEU A 142 15.43 3.63 -19.72
CA LEU A 142 15.94 3.90 -21.06
C LEU A 142 16.74 2.72 -21.64
N ASP A 143 17.33 1.89 -20.79
CA ASP A 143 18.23 0.80 -21.14
C ASP A 143 17.67 -0.61 -20.85
N GLY A 144 16.43 -0.74 -20.43
CA GLY A 144 15.83 -2.04 -20.18
C GLY A 144 14.57 -2.02 -19.31
N VAL A 145 14.08 -3.23 -19.04
CA VAL A 145 12.86 -3.47 -18.24
C VAL A 145 13.17 -4.47 -17.12
N ASP A 146 12.79 -4.14 -15.89
CA ASP A 146 12.87 -5.03 -14.74
C ASP A 146 11.46 -5.45 -14.30
N ASN A 147 11.33 -6.69 -13.86
CA ASN A 147 10.12 -7.25 -13.29
C ASN A 147 10.38 -7.75 -11.87
N PHE A 148 9.55 -7.32 -10.94
CA PHE A 148 9.60 -7.71 -9.53
C PHE A 148 8.30 -8.42 -9.18
N GLN A 149 8.37 -9.69 -8.83
CA GLN A 149 7.22 -10.53 -8.47
C GLN A 149 7.57 -11.69 -7.53
N LEU A 150 8.82 -11.77 -7.08
CA LEU A 150 9.24 -12.78 -6.13
C LEU A 150 8.73 -12.44 -4.73
N PRO A 151 8.32 -13.44 -3.92
CA PRO A 151 7.81 -13.20 -2.58
C PRO A 151 8.77 -12.36 -1.72
N GLY A 152 8.20 -11.41 -0.98
CA GLY A 152 8.94 -10.48 -0.11
C GLY A 152 9.51 -9.25 -0.80
N GLN A 153 9.33 -9.09 -2.12
CA GLN A 153 9.79 -7.89 -2.82
C GLN A 153 8.79 -6.73 -2.62
N PRO A 154 9.25 -5.52 -2.28
CA PRO A 154 8.39 -4.35 -2.26
C PRO A 154 8.06 -3.90 -3.69
N VAL A 155 6.78 -3.77 -4.01
CA VAL A 155 6.28 -3.46 -5.36
C VAL A 155 5.50 -2.17 -5.47
N ALA A 156 4.96 -1.66 -4.36
CA ALA A 156 4.19 -0.42 -4.32
C ALA A 156 4.29 0.21 -2.93
N ILE A 157 3.70 1.39 -2.78
CA ILE A 157 3.56 2.08 -1.49
C ILE A 157 2.09 2.45 -1.30
N VAL A 158 1.60 2.34 -0.07
CA VAL A 158 0.24 2.73 0.32
C VAL A 158 0.29 3.82 1.39
N SER A 159 -0.61 4.79 1.28
CA SER A 159 -0.89 5.81 2.30
C SER A 159 -2.39 6.05 2.45
N ASN A 160 -2.80 6.80 3.47
CA ASN A 160 -4.19 7.21 3.68
C ASN A 160 -5.20 6.06 3.70
N VAL A 161 -4.88 4.96 4.37
CA VAL A 161 -5.82 3.84 4.50
C VAL A 161 -6.98 4.27 5.40
N MET A 162 -8.18 4.25 4.85
CA MET A 162 -9.42 4.58 5.55
C MET A 162 -10.42 3.44 5.42
N LEU A 163 -11.26 3.28 6.44
CA LEU A 163 -12.32 2.28 6.49
C LEU A 163 -13.64 2.97 6.82
N GLU A 164 -14.63 2.78 5.96
CA GLU A 164 -16.00 3.21 6.15
C GLU A 164 -16.89 1.98 6.37
N TYR A 165 -17.68 1.95 7.43
CA TYR A 165 -18.57 0.85 7.75
C TYR A 165 -19.73 1.31 8.62
N ARG A 166 -20.82 0.54 8.64
CA ARG A 166 -21.93 0.72 9.58
C ARG A 166 -21.72 -0.20 10.77
N PRO A 167 -21.50 0.31 12.00
CA PRO A 167 -21.29 -0.53 13.17
C PRO A 167 -22.45 -1.49 13.42
N ALA A 168 -22.14 -2.75 13.77
CA ALA A 168 -23.14 -3.70 14.24
C ALA A 168 -23.66 -3.29 15.63
N PRO A 169 -24.95 -3.51 15.94
CA PRO A 169 -25.48 -3.24 17.26
C PRO A 169 -24.75 -4.10 18.31
N PRO A 170 -24.53 -3.59 19.53
CA PRO A 170 -23.87 -4.35 20.58
C PRO A 170 -24.68 -5.61 20.91
N LYS A 171 -24.01 -6.76 21.00
CA LYS A 171 -24.63 -8.01 21.45
C LYS A 171 -25.23 -7.79 22.85
N ARG A 172 -26.56 -7.93 22.99
CA ARG A 172 -27.23 -7.87 24.30
C ARG A 172 -26.66 -8.99 25.17
N THR A 173 -25.97 -8.63 26.23
CA THR A 173 -25.58 -9.58 27.26
C THR A 173 -26.88 -10.15 27.89
N PRO A 174 -27.07 -11.49 27.96
CA PRO A 174 -28.23 -12.06 28.61
C PRO A 174 -28.25 -11.59 30.06
N THR A 175 -29.30 -10.90 30.48
CA THR A 175 -29.50 -10.54 31.89
C THR A 175 -29.62 -11.85 32.68
N PRO A 176 -28.79 -12.08 33.72
CA PRO A 176 -28.89 -13.30 34.50
C PRO A 176 -30.30 -13.38 35.13
N ALA A 177 -30.98 -14.50 34.88
CA ALA A 177 -32.31 -14.75 35.44
C ALA A 177 -32.23 -14.62 36.96
N ARG A 178 -32.98 -13.68 37.54
CA ARG A 178 -33.13 -13.50 38.98
C ARG A 178 -33.76 -14.76 39.51
N ARG A 179 -32.97 -15.64 40.14
CA ARG A 179 -33.52 -16.76 40.93
C ARG A 179 -34.36 -16.18 42.06
N ARG A 180 -35.63 -16.54 42.10
CA ARG A 180 -36.54 -16.38 43.25
C ARG A 180 -36.28 -17.51 44.22
#